data_8c8836710ca509d47d75bf3fb89e533d
#
_entry.id   8c8836710ca509d47d75bf3fb89e533d
#
_cell.length_a   1.000
_cell.length_b   1.000
_cell.length_c   1.000
_cell.angle_alpha   90.00
_cell.angle_beta   90.00
_cell.angle_gamma   90.00
#
_symmetry.space_group_name_H-M   'P 1'
#
loop_
_entity.id
_entity.type
_entity.pdbx_description
1 polymer ?
#
loop_
_entity_poly.entity_id
_entity_poly.type
_entity_poly.pdbx_seq_one_letter_code
_entity_poly.pdbx_strand_id
1 'polypeptide(L)'
;MIYDVIVIGAGPAGGMTARILSKKGYSVLIIDKKKKVGCPIQCGEVISEFGLMNSKLKPRKEWIKRKHKGIKIFVPDDNFFFSFTKSYSINREKFDQWLIKEAVDYGGRLLLKTNASGIRKKKIWYVKTNRGVFKSDILVGADGPEANVAVWLNLLRKKEFVGAIQYKFKSIDFPEKEFLCMFLNAKFKNGYAWIFPRGDEFNVGVGGIGNIKKWLDDFCKSKGFDLNKKISVNAGIIPKNYILKNFVKQSALIVGDAAGLTNPIFKGGIYAALFSGKLAGETICKAFEFNDFSLLKEYADKLRNSPFCNPILKKASEIFYSFKNEELNFTGYVYSQNNWKKVSYFEIFLKFLSKPKFFLKLRDLWTVKNGIELSEKTI
;
A
#
# COMPACT_ATOMS: atom_id res chain seq x y z
N MET A 1 -0.90 28.67 -19.74
CA MET A 1 0.08 28.50 -18.65
C MET A 1 0.71 27.12 -18.81
N ILE A 2 2.01 27.03 -18.69
CA ILE A 2 2.77 25.77 -18.64
C ILE A 2 3.24 25.60 -17.20
N TYR A 3 3.04 24.43 -16.62
CA TYR A 3 3.55 24.06 -15.29
C TYR A 3 4.89 23.36 -15.42
N ASP A 4 5.74 23.44 -14.41
CA ASP A 4 6.93 22.62 -14.35
C ASP A 4 6.54 21.15 -14.26
N VAL A 5 5.57 20.83 -13.38
CA VAL A 5 5.11 19.46 -13.14
C VAL A 5 3.58 19.37 -13.07
N ILE A 6 3.00 18.39 -13.76
CA ILE A 6 1.62 17.94 -13.52
C ILE A 6 1.68 16.60 -12.77
N VAL A 7 0.96 16.52 -11.64
CA VAL A 7 0.77 15.30 -10.85
C VAL A 7 -0.67 14.83 -11.04
N ILE A 8 -0.87 13.63 -11.59
CA ILE A 8 -2.18 13.01 -11.78
C ILE A 8 -2.45 12.08 -10.61
N GLY A 9 -3.31 12.50 -9.69
CA GLY A 9 -3.71 11.82 -8.45
C GLY A 9 -3.23 12.53 -7.19
N ALA A 10 -4.17 12.81 -6.26
CA ALA A 10 -3.95 13.48 -4.99
C ALA A 10 -3.94 12.48 -3.80
N GLY A 11 -3.53 11.23 -4.03
CA GLY A 11 -3.28 10.25 -2.98
C GLY A 11 -1.90 10.44 -2.32
N PRO A 12 -1.47 9.52 -1.43
CA PRO A 12 -0.19 9.65 -0.70
C PRO A 12 1.03 9.83 -1.59
N ALA A 13 1.11 9.13 -2.72
CA ALA A 13 2.24 9.24 -3.65
C ALA A 13 2.29 10.61 -4.33
N GLY A 14 1.16 11.05 -4.92
CA GLY A 14 1.07 12.35 -5.57
C GLY A 14 1.18 13.51 -4.59
N GLY A 15 0.56 13.40 -3.41
CA GLY A 15 0.66 14.39 -2.34
C GLY A 15 2.10 14.57 -1.86
N MET A 16 2.83 13.48 -1.68
CA MET A 16 4.24 13.53 -1.27
C MET A 16 5.13 14.15 -2.36
N THR A 17 4.93 13.78 -3.62
CA THR A 17 5.66 14.38 -4.75
C THR A 17 5.39 15.87 -4.86
N ALA A 18 4.11 16.25 -4.87
CA ALA A 18 3.71 17.65 -4.99
C ALA A 18 4.24 18.51 -3.83
N ARG A 19 4.16 18.00 -2.60
CA ARG A 19 4.66 18.66 -1.41
C ARG A 19 6.15 19.01 -1.52
N ILE A 20 6.98 18.08 -2.01
CA ILE A 20 8.42 18.30 -2.16
C ILE A 20 8.70 19.34 -3.24
N LEU A 21 8.05 19.22 -4.38
CA LEU A 21 8.23 20.12 -5.50
C LEU A 21 7.77 21.53 -5.19
N SER A 22 6.56 21.69 -4.63
CA SER A 22 6.02 23.01 -4.25
C SER A 22 6.89 23.68 -3.19
N LYS A 23 7.38 22.90 -2.19
CA LYS A 23 8.30 23.44 -1.17
C LYS A 23 9.62 23.96 -1.75
N LYS A 24 10.04 23.47 -2.90
CA LYS A 24 11.22 23.93 -3.66
C LYS A 24 10.89 25.07 -4.64
N GLY A 25 9.63 25.54 -4.67
CA GLY A 25 9.19 26.67 -5.50
C GLY A 25 8.80 26.32 -6.94
N TYR A 26 8.74 25.04 -7.31
CA TYR A 26 8.29 24.64 -8.64
C TYR A 26 6.78 24.85 -8.81
N SER A 27 6.39 25.21 -10.03
CA SER A 27 4.97 25.37 -10.42
C SER A 27 4.33 23.99 -10.61
N VAL A 28 3.55 23.54 -9.63
CA VAL A 28 2.95 22.20 -9.61
C VAL A 28 1.45 22.28 -9.78
N LEU A 29 0.90 21.55 -10.76
CA LEU A 29 -0.53 21.30 -10.88
C LEU A 29 -0.86 19.88 -10.42
N ILE A 30 -1.70 19.74 -9.41
CA ILE A 30 -2.23 18.48 -8.91
C ILE A 30 -3.65 18.33 -9.41
N ILE A 31 -3.97 17.24 -10.10
CA ILE A 31 -5.33 16.96 -10.57
C ILE A 31 -5.84 15.66 -9.98
N ASP A 32 -7.08 15.64 -9.53
CA ASP A 32 -7.74 14.42 -9.05
C ASP A 32 -9.22 14.40 -9.49
N LYS A 33 -9.68 13.21 -9.90
CA LYS A 33 -11.08 12.98 -10.30
C LYS A 33 -12.06 13.03 -9.13
N LYS A 34 -11.58 12.84 -7.91
CA LYS A 34 -12.38 12.83 -6.69
C LYS A 34 -12.93 14.21 -6.34
N LYS A 35 -14.06 14.23 -5.64
CA LYS A 35 -14.68 15.45 -5.13
C LYS A 35 -13.96 16.01 -3.90
N LYS A 36 -13.25 15.15 -3.16
CA LYS A 36 -12.55 15.46 -1.92
C LYS A 36 -11.31 14.57 -1.81
N VAL A 37 -10.18 15.14 -1.41
CA VAL A 37 -8.93 14.40 -1.17
C VAL A 37 -9.15 13.35 -0.08
N GLY A 38 -8.65 12.15 -0.32
CA GLY A 38 -8.77 11.03 0.62
C GLY A 38 -10.14 10.35 0.65
N CYS A 39 -11.15 10.83 -0.09
CA CYS A 39 -12.50 10.27 -0.13
C CYS A 39 -12.91 9.79 -1.53
N PRO A 40 -13.59 8.61 -1.65
CA PRO A 40 -13.83 7.63 -0.57
C PRO A 40 -12.54 6.96 -0.09
N ILE A 41 -12.55 6.50 1.18
CA ILE A 41 -11.43 5.75 1.75
C ILE A 41 -11.44 4.34 1.15
N GLN A 42 -10.29 3.92 0.58
CA GLN A 42 -10.11 2.61 -0.05
C GLN A 42 -8.85 1.95 0.53
N CYS A 43 -8.79 1.77 1.86
CA CYS A 43 -7.59 1.38 2.58
C CYS A 43 -7.93 0.81 3.95
N GLY A 44 -7.10 -0.14 4.46
CA GLY A 44 -7.12 -0.60 5.85
C GLY A 44 -6.69 0.47 6.87
N GLU A 45 -6.13 1.59 6.37
CA GLU A 45 -5.77 2.78 7.16
C GLU A 45 -4.65 2.52 8.19
N VAL A 46 -3.66 1.71 7.80
CA VAL A 46 -2.49 1.37 8.66
C VAL A 46 -1.20 1.72 7.95
N ILE A 47 -0.25 2.27 8.70
CA ILE A 47 1.14 2.50 8.27
C ILE A 47 2.11 2.11 9.40
N SER A 48 3.25 1.51 9.05
CA SER A 48 4.30 1.20 10.03
C SER A 48 5.01 2.46 10.54
N GLU A 49 5.52 2.40 11.77
CA GLU A 49 6.38 3.47 12.32
C GLU A 49 7.63 3.63 11.45
N PHE A 50 8.20 2.53 10.98
CA PHE A 50 9.32 2.51 10.04
C PHE A 50 9.01 3.27 8.74
N GLY A 51 7.85 3.02 8.14
CA GLY A 51 7.43 3.69 6.90
C GLY A 51 7.28 5.21 7.07
N LEU A 52 6.72 5.66 8.19
CA LEU A 52 6.61 7.10 8.50
C LEU A 52 7.99 7.74 8.67
N MET A 53 8.87 7.14 9.48
CA MET A 53 10.21 7.67 9.76
C MET A 53 11.04 7.79 8.48
N ASN A 54 11.07 6.75 7.64
CA ASN A 54 11.82 6.77 6.38
C ASN A 54 11.22 7.74 5.34
N SER A 55 9.94 8.03 5.46
CA SER A 55 9.30 9.09 4.67
C SER A 55 9.59 10.50 5.21
N LYS A 56 10.37 10.62 6.30
CA LYS A 56 10.65 11.86 7.03
C LYS A 56 9.36 12.58 7.48
N LEU A 57 8.34 11.79 7.84
CA LEU A 57 7.07 12.28 8.36
C LEU A 57 6.99 11.99 9.86
N LYS A 58 6.58 13.01 10.64
CA LYS A 58 6.31 12.83 12.08
C LYS A 58 4.83 12.49 12.29
N PRO A 59 4.50 11.54 13.20
CA PRO A 59 3.14 11.29 13.60
C PRO A 59 2.46 12.57 14.10
N ARG A 60 1.22 12.84 13.71
CA ARG A 60 0.44 14.01 14.13
C ARG A 60 -0.92 13.58 14.69
N LYS A 61 -1.37 14.24 15.75
CA LYS A 61 -2.65 13.96 16.42
C LYS A 61 -3.86 14.10 15.49
N GLU A 62 -3.75 14.95 14.48
CA GLU A 62 -4.84 15.24 13.54
C GLU A 62 -5.26 14.02 12.71
N TRP A 63 -4.32 13.13 12.39
CA TRP A 63 -4.59 11.96 11.56
C TRP A 63 -4.18 10.62 12.18
N ILE A 64 -3.40 10.58 13.28
CA ILE A 64 -3.18 9.35 14.07
C ILE A 64 -4.46 9.03 14.84
N LYS A 65 -4.90 7.78 14.77
CA LYS A 65 -6.03 7.26 15.53
C LYS A 65 -5.59 6.34 16.67
N ARG A 66 -4.59 5.49 16.44
CA ARG A 66 -4.07 4.57 17.43
C ARG A 66 -2.64 4.14 17.09
N LYS A 67 -1.81 3.90 18.12
CA LYS A 67 -0.52 3.22 18.01
C LYS A 67 -0.69 1.75 18.38
N HIS A 68 -0.05 0.85 17.61
CA HIS A 68 -0.08 -0.59 17.85
C HIS A 68 1.31 -1.12 18.19
N LYS A 69 1.36 -2.14 19.06
CA LYS A 69 2.59 -2.84 19.43
C LYS A 69 3.10 -3.73 18.31
N GLY A 70 2.20 -4.21 17.46
CA GLY A 70 2.52 -5.11 16.36
C GLY A 70 1.30 -5.69 15.67
N ILE A 71 1.52 -6.79 14.98
CA ILE A 71 0.49 -7.56 14.29
C ILE A 71 0.37 -8.92 14.96
N LYS A 72 -0.85 -9.34 15.30
CA LYS A 72 -1.19 -10.69 15.74
C LYS A 72 -1.80 -11.44 14.55
N ILE A 73 -1.19 -12.54 14.16
CA ILE A 73 -1.55 -13.29 12.96
C ILE A 73 -2.15 -14.62 13.40
N PHE A 74 -3.45 -14.79 13.14
CA PHE A 74 -4.20 -16.00 13.43
C PHE A 74 -4.21 -16.92 12.21
N VAL A 75 -4.06 -18.21 12.46
CA VAL A 75 -4.18 -19.28 11.46
C VAL A 75 -5.52 -20.01 11.61
N PRO A 76 -5.92 -20.90 10.69
CA PRO A 76 -7.28 -21.47 10.66
C PRO A 76 -7.73 -22.23 11.89
N ASP A 77 -6.81 -22.79 12.70
CA ASP A 77 -7.08 -23.49 13.96
C ASP A 77 -7.05 -22.59 15.21
N ASP A 78 -7.17 -21.26 15.00
CA ASP A 78 -7.10 -20.20 16.01
C ASP A 78 -5.75 -20.08 16.75
N ASN A 79 -4.72 -20.87 16.40
CA ASN A 79 -3.37 -20.60 16.81
C ASN A 79 -2.89 -19.26 16.22
N PHE A 80 -1.92 -18.63 16.87
CA PHE A 80 -1.42 -17.34 16.43
C PHE A 80 0.06 -17.15 16.70
N PHE A 81 0.64 -16.16 16.04
CA PHE A 81 1.98 -15.66 16.29
C PHE A 81 2.04 -14.14 16.10
N PHE A 82 3.14 -13.53 16.53
CA PHE A 82 3.29 -12.08 16.51
C PHE A 82 4.36 -11.62 15.53
N SER A 83 4.13 -10.43 14.95
CA SER A 83 5.17 -9.54 14.42
C SER A 83 5.13 -8.24 15.22
N PHE A 84 6.22 -7.92 15.94
CA PHE A 84 6.28 -6.69 16.75
C PHE A 84 6.70 -5.47 15.93
N THR A 85 6.16 -5.35 14.73
CA THR A 85 6.33 -4.16 13.89
C THR A 85 5.37 -3.07 14.35
N LYS A 86 5.91 -2.08 15.08
CA LYS A 86 5.12 -0.92 15.53
C LYS A 86 4.46 -0.22 14.36
N SER A 87 3.19 0.12 14.52
CA SER A 87 2.40 0.74 13.46
C SER A 87 1.35 1.69 14.02
N TYR A 88 0.73 2.45 13.12
CA TYR A 88 -0.33 3.39 13.44
C TYR A 88 -1.56 3.10 12.59
N SER A 89 -2.73 3.05 13.21
CA SER A 89 -3.99 3.29 12.51
C SER A 89 -4.13 4.79 12.29
N ILE A 90 -4.44 5.20 11.07
CA ILE A 90 -4.53 6.60 10.68
C ILE A 90 -5.90 6.94 10.10
N ASN A 91 -6.27 8.20 10.12
CA ASN A 91 -7.36 8.73 9.32
C ASN A 91 -6.81 9.12 7.94
N ARG A 92 -7.04 8.26 6.93
CA ARG A 92 -6.52 8.45 5.56
C ARG A 92 -7.05 9.71 4.90
N GLU A 93 -8.29 10.08 5.17
CA GLU A 93 -8.83 11.33 4.65
C GLU A 93 -8.03 12.53 5.15
N LYS A 94 -7.85 12.65 6.47
CA LYS A 94 -7.08 13.73 7.08
C LYS A 94 -5.60 13.68 6.70
N PHE A 95 -5.03 12.50 6.58
CA PHE A 95 -3.63 12.31 6.20
C PHE A 95 -3.36 12.76 4.77
N ASP A 96 -4.19 12.32 3.82
CA ASP A 96 -4.03 12.70 2.42
C ASP A 96 -4.29 14.20 2.23
N GLN A 97 -5.30 14.75 2.92
CA GLN A 97 -5.57 16.19 2.92
C GLN A 97 -4.44 17.02 3.49
N TRP A 98 -3.79 16.53 4.56
CA TRP A 98 -2.64 17.20 5.14
C TRP A 98 -1.46 17.26 4.15
N LEU A 99 -1.13 16.16 3.46
CA LEU A 99 -0.08 16.16 2.44
C LEU A 99 -0.36 17.15 1.31
N ILE A 100 -1.59 17.17 0.83
CA ILE A 100 -2.00 18.09 -0.25
C ILE A 100 -2.06 19.53 0.23
N LYS A 101 -2.55 19.78 1.46
CA LYS A 101 -2.57 21.10 2.06
C LYS A 101 -1.17 21.71 2.12
N GLU A 102 -0.17 20.95 2.59
CA GLU A 102 1.22 21.42 2.60
C GLU A 102 1.71 21.77 1.18
N ALA A 103 1.37 20.97 0.15
CA ALA A 103 1.74 21.30 -1.21
C ALA A 103 1.09 22.60 -1.70
N VAL A 104 -0.20 22.83 -1.35
CA VAL A 104 -0.92 24.05 -1.71
C VAL A 104 -0.42 25.27 -0.94
N ASP A 105 -0.13 25.12 0.34
CA ASP A 105 0.43 26.20 1.19
C ASP A 105 1.80 26.70 0.65
N TYR A 106 2.55 25.84 -0.04
CA TYR A 106 3.79 26.16 -0.76
C TYR A 106 3.58 26.59 -2.23
N GLY A 107 2.35 26.92 -2.65
CA GLY A 107 2.05 27.44 -3.98
C GLY A 107 1.60 26.41 -5.04
N GLY A 108 1.50 25.13 -4.68
CA GLY A 108 0.92 24.12 -5.56
C GLY A 108 -0.56 24.37 -5.84
N ARG A 109 -1.01 24.12 -7.05
CA ARG A 109 -2.42 24.27 -7.45
C ARG A 109 -3.13 22.93 -7.47
N LEU A 110 -4.25 22.80 -6.73
CA LEU A 110 -5.08 21.60 -6.71
C LEU A 110 -6.36 21.80 -7.54
N LEU A 111 -6.65 20.87 -8.43
CA LEU A 111 -7.93 20.79 -9.15
C LEU A 111 -8.60 19.44 -8.87
N LEU A 112 -9.63 19.47 -8.02
CA LEU A 112 -10.53 18.34 -7.79
C LEU A 112 -11.60 18.24 -8.88
N LYS A 113 -12.33 17.11 -8.93
CA LYS A 113 -13.32 16.81 -10.00
C LYS A 113 -12.71 16.97 -11.39
N THR A 114 -11.43 16.73 -11.51
CA THR A 114 -10.66 16.88 -12.76
C THR A 114 -10.12 15.52 -13.17
N ASN A 115 -10.79 14.92 -14.15
CA ASN A 115 -10.46 13.60 -14.65
C ASN A 115 -9.55 13.70 -15.87
N ALA A 116 -8.33 13.17 -15.77
CA ALA A 116 -7.45 12.98 -16.90
C ALA A 116 -7.98 11.85 -17.81
N SER A 117 -8.06 12.09 -19.09
CA SER A 117 -8.57 11.13 -20.10
C SER A 117 -7.53 10.74 -21.15
N GLY A 118 -6.34 11.30 -21.11
CA GLY A 118 -5.24 10.97 -22.00
C GLY A 118 -4.08 11.93 -21.88
N ILE A 119 -2.93 11.51 -22.38
CA ILE A 119 -1.69 12.28 -22.39
C ILE A 119 -1.05 12.25 -23.77
N ARG A 120 -0.34 13.30 -24.13
CA ARG A 120 0.45 13.37 -25.35
C ARG A 120 1.74 14.14 -25.10
N LYS A 121 2.90 13.57 -25.45
CA LYS A 121 4.19 14.25 -25.45
C LYS A 121 4.47 14.84 -26.83
N LYS A 122 4.79 16.13 -26.85
CA LYS A 122 5.51 16.83 -27.92
C LYS A 122 6.84 17.31 -27.32
N LYS A 123 7.19 18.59 -27.42
CA LYS A 123 8.29 19.16 -26.59
C LYS A 123 7.96 19.04 -25.10
N ILE A 124 6.72 19.38 -24.73
CA ILE A 124 6.15 19.29 -23.38
C ILE A 124 5.01 18.28 -23.34
N TRP A 125 4.52 17.94 -22.13
CA TRP A 125 3.33 17.13 -21.93
C TRP A 125 2.05 17.92 -22.15
N TYR A 126 1.07 17.28 -22.74
CA TYR A 126 -0.32 17.73 -22.87
C TYR A 126 -1.19 16.70 -22.14
N VAL A 127 -1.88 17.11 -21.09
CA VAL A 127 -2.79 16.28 -20.29
C VAL A 127 -4.21 16.70 -20.63
N LYS A 128 -4.96 15.83 -21.31
CA LYS A 128 -6.38 16.05 -21.63
C LYS A 128 -7.23 15.73 -20.41
N THR A 129 -8.13 16.64 -20.06
CA THR A 129 -9.07 16.46 -18.93
C THR A 129 -10.47 16.93 -19.31
N ASN A 130 -11.45 16.65 -18.43
CA ASN A 130 -12.83 17.20 -18.57
C ASN A 130 -12.90 18.73 -18.37
N ARG A 131 -11.78 19.40 -18.01
CA ARG A 131 -11.68 20.85 -17.84
C ARG A 131 -10.75 21.51 -18.86
N GLY A 132 -10.44 20.81 -19.96
CA GLY A 132 -9.51 21.30 -20.98
C GLY A 132 -8.15 20.59 -20.94
N VAL A 133 -7.16 21.18 -21.59
CA VAL A 133 -5.82 20.63 -21.73
C VAL A 133 -4.83 21.42 -20.90
N PHE A 134 -4.14 20.75 -19.99
CA PHE A 134 -3.04 21.31 -19.20
C PHE A 134 -1.70 20.89 -19.78
N LYS A 135 -0.66 21.71 -19.54
CA LYS A 135 0.67 21.51 -20.13
C LYS A 135 1.74 21.55 -19.06
N SER A 136 2.77 20.68 -19.16
CA SER A 136 3.94 20.67 -18.26
C SER A 136 5.20 20.10 -18.93
N ASP A 137 6.34 20.38 -18.35
CA ASP A 137 7.62 19.80 -18.76
C ASP A 137 7.75 18.36 -18.28
N ILE A 138 7.32 18.09 -17.04
CA ILE A 138 7.34 16.77 -16.41
C ILE A 138 5.92 16.34 -16.06
N LEU A 139 5.67 15.03 -16.14
CA LEU A 139 4.43 14.37 -15.76
C LEU A 139 4.68 13.34 -14.66
N VAL A 140 3.82 13.31 -13.63
CA VAL A 140 3.83 12.26 -12.60
C VAL A 140 2.50 11.54 -12.58
N GLY A 141 2.52 10.23 -12.89
CA GLY A 141 1.38 9.33 -12.76
C GLY A 141 1.30 8.77 -11.35
N ALA A 142 0.37 9.31 -10.56
CA ALA A 142 0.07 8.92 -9.19
C ALA A 142 -1.40 8.49 -9.05
N ASP A 143 -1.99 7.96 -10.10
CA ASP A 143 -3.42 7.66 -10.28
C ASP A 143 -3.85 6.33 -9.62
N GLY A 144 -3.00 5.81 -8.72
CA GLY A 144 -3.29 4.67 -7.88
C GLY A 144 -3.43 3.36 -8.66
N PRO A 145 -4.23 2.40 -8.17
CA PRO A 145 -4.30 1.07 -8.78
C PRO A 145 -4.85 1.07 -10.21
N GLU A 146 -5.57 2.11 -10.62
CA GLU A 146 -6.05 2.21 -12.01
C GLU A 146 -4.92 2.33 -13.02
N ALA A 147 -3.79 2.96 -12.66
CA ALA A 147 -2.56 3.03 -13.44
C ALA A 147 -2.79 3.46 -14.90
N ASN A 148 -3.74 4.36 -15.16
CA ASN A 148 -4.08 4.79 -16.51
C ASN A 148 -2.91 5.51 -17.18
N VAL A 149 -2.14 6.31 -16.42
CA VAL A 149 -0.94 6.98 -16.95
C VAL A 149 0.09 5.96 -17.42
N ALA A 150 0.32 4.88 -16.67
CA ALA A 150 1.22 3.80 -17.08
C ALA A 150 0.73 3.08 -18.35
N VAL A 151 -0.59 2.91 -18.51
CA VAL A 151 -1.20 2.35 -19.73
C VAL A 151 -1.02 3.29 -20.91
N TRP A 152 -1.32 4.58 -20.77
CA TRP A 152 -1.15 5.57 -21.84
C TRP A 152 0.30 5.72 -22.28
N LEU A 153 1.24 5.46 -21.38
CA LEU A 153 2.67 5.41 -21.70
C LEU A 153 3.13 4.08 -22.30
N ASN A 154 2.25 3.08 -22.46
CA ASN A 154 2.61 1.71 -22.85
C ASN A 154 3.66 1.06 -21.92
N LEU A 155 3.62 1.38 -20.63
CA LEU A 155 4.44 0.76 -19.59
C LEU A 155 3.72 -0.43 -18.91
N LEU A 156 2.39 -0.46 -18.99
CA LEU A 156 1.53 -1.51 -18.45
C LEU A 156 0.53 -1.97 -19.51
N ARG A 157 0.51 -3.29 -19.79
CA ARG A 157 -0.43 -3.89 -20.76
C ARG A 157 -1.65 -4.52 -20.11
N LYS A 158 -1.46 -5.19 -18.98
CA LYS A 158 -2.51 -5.93 -18.27
C LYS A 158 -2.55 -5.50 -16.81
N LYS A 159 -3.73 -5.19 -16.33
CA LYS A 159 -4.01 -4.87 -14.94
C LYS A 159 -4.59 -6.09 -14.26
N GLU A 160 -4.05 -6.47 -13.11
CA GLU A 160 -4.63 -7.51 -12.25
C GLU A 160 -4.85 -6.93 -10.86
N PHE A 161 -5.97 -7.32 -10.23
CA PHE A 161 -6.39 -6.76 -8.97
C PHE A 161 -6.82 -7.84 -7.97
N VAL A 162 -6.64 -7.50 -6.70
CA VAL A 162 -7.31 -8.14 -5.56
C VAL A 162 -8.37 -7.18 -5.06
N GLY A 163 -9.58 -7.66 -4.84
CA GLY A 163 -10.63 -6.88 -4.20
C GLY A 163 -10.42 -6.82 -2.68
N ALA A 164 -10.83 -5.71 -2.07
CA ALA A 164 -10.87 -5.57 -0.62
C ALA A 164 -12.13 -4.82 -0.20
N ILE A 165 -12.78 -5.29 0.86
CA ILE A 165 -13.96 -4.66 1.45
C ILE A 165 -13.85 -4.68 2.96
N GLN A 166 -14.24 -3.60 3.62
CA GLN A 166 -14.28 -3.53 5.07
C GLN A 166 -15.51 -2.78 5.57
N TYR A 167 -15.94 -3.18 6.75
CA TYR A 167 -16.91 -2.45 7.56
C TYR A 167 -16.20 -1.72 8.68
N LYS A 168 -16.74 -0.59 9.05
CA LYS A 168 -16.33 0.13 10.25
C LYS A 168 -17.38 -0.07 11.33
N PHE A 169 -16.94 -0.41 12.53
CA PHE A 169 -17.77 -0.55 13.72
C PHE A 169 -17.27 0.38 14.81
N LYS A 170 -18.17 0.77 15.71
CA LYS A 170 -17.84 1.62 16.85
C LYS A 170 -18.07 0.85 18.16
N SER A 171 -17.18 1.08 19.13
CA SER A 171 -17.34 0.64 20.53
C SER A 171 -17.71 -0.85 20.69
N ILE A 172 -16.87 -1.74 20.14
CA ILE A 172 -17.02 -3.19 20.33
C ILE A 172 -16.04 -3.63 21.41
N ASP A 173 -16.46 -4.55 22.27
CA ASP A 173 -15.58 -5.24 23.18
C ASP A 173 -14.79 -6.30 22.42
N PHE A 174 -13.58 -5.93 22.01
CA PHE A 174 -12.63 -6.80 21.35
C PHE A 174 -11.33 -6.78 22.13
N PRO A 175 -10.83 -7.93 22.61
CA PRO A 175 -9.73 -7.99 23.57
C PRO A 175 -8.40 -7.50 23.01
N GLU A 176 -8.16 -7.68 21.71
CA GLU A 176 -6.86 -7.44 21.07
C GLU A 176 -6.68 -5.99 20.60
N LYS A 177 -6.94 -5.01 21.49
CA LYS A 177 -6.89 -3.58 21.09
C LYS A 177 -5.48 -3.05 20.85
N GLU A 178 -4.45 -3.72 21.35
CA GLU A 178 -3.05 -3.27 21.20
C GLU A 178 -2.38 -3.76 19.91
N PHE A 179 -2.98 -4.73 19.22
CA PHE A 179 -2.46 -5.35 18.01
C PHE A 179 -3.39 -5.14 16.82
N LEU A 180 -2.80 -5.11 15.64
CA LEU A 180 -3.52 -5.33 14.39
C LEU A 180 -3.74 -6.83 14.24
N CYS A 181 -4.98 -7.28 14.09
CA CYS A 181 -5.27 -8.69 13.95
C CYS A 181 -5.48 -9.08 12.49
N MET A 182 -4.68 -10.02 12.00
CA MET A 182 -4.83 -10.65 10.68
C MET A 182 -5.27 -12.10 10.84
N PHE A 183 -6.17 -12.56 9.99
CA PHE A 183 -6.72 -13.91 10.00
C PHE A 183 -6.46 -14.57 8.66
N LEU A 184 -5.62 -15.58 8.66
CA LEU A 184 -5.28 -16.35 7.48
C LEU A 184 -6.26 -17.49 7.29
N ASN A 185 -6.67 -17.74 6.06
CA ASN A 185 -7.45 -18.93 5.69
C ASN A 185 -7.35 -19.12 4.17
N ALA A 186 -7.13 -20.34 3.71
CA ALA A 186 -6.99 -20.68 2.30
C ALA A 186 -8.21 -20.30 1.44
N LYS A 187 -9.40 -20.12 2.06
CA LYS A 187 -10.59 -19.62 1.38
C LYS A 187 -10.42 -18.19 0.83
N PHE A 188 -9.59 -17.38 1.47
CA PHE A 188 -9.32 -16.00 1.05
C PHE A 188 -8.23 -15.98 -0.03
N LYS A 189 -8.53 -16.42 -1.24
CA LYS A 189 -7.56 -16.52 -2.33
C LYS A 189 -6.85 -15.20 -2.58
N ASN A 190 -5.52 -15.18 -2.44
CA ASN A 190 -4.66 -13.99 -2.54
C ASN A 190 -5.01 -12.87 -1.54
N GLY A 191 -5.52 -13.23 -0.34
CA GLY A 191 -5.90 -12.26 0.67
C GLY A 191 -6.02 -12.85 2.06
N TYR A 192 -6.60 -12.08 2.96
CA TYR A 192 -6.82 -12.41 4.37
C TYR A 192 -7.97 -11.58 4.94
N ALA A 193 -8.46 -11.95 6.13
CA ALA A 193 -9.36 -11.09 6.89
C ALA A 193 -8.59 -10.31 7.96
N TRP A 194 -9.15 -9.18 8.40
CA TRP A 194 -8.52 -8.35 9.43
C TRP A 194 -9.52 -7.73 10.39
N ILE A 195 -9.06 -7.45 11.61
CA ILE A 195 -9.69 -6.58 12.59
C ILE A 195 -8.60 -5.59 13.04
N PHE A 196 -8.74 -4.33 12.63
CA PHE A 196 -7.78 -3.28 12.94
C PHE A 196 -8.41 -2.24 13.85
N PRO A 197 -8.01 -2.23 15.16
CA PRO A 197 -8.46 -1.20 16.08
C PRO A 197 -7.99 0.19 15.65
N ARG A 198 -8.85 1.21 15.79
CA ARG A 198 -8.50 2.60 15.46
C ARG A 198 -9.24 3.58 16.38
N GLY A 199 -8.67 3.85 17.55
CA GLY A 199 -9.33 4.64 18.61
C GLY A 199 -10.49 3.85 19.24
N ASP A 200 -11.69 4.37 19.12
CA ASP A 200 -12.96 3.77 19.55
C ASP A 200 -13.67 2.99 18.42
N GLU A 201 -13.05 2.94 17.24
CA GLU A 201 -13.57 2.25 16.04
C GLU A 201 -12.73 1.02 15.71
N PHE A 202 -13.31 0.14 14.88
CA PHE A 202 -12.64 -1.03 14.30
C PHE A 202 -12.89 -1.07 12.80
N ASN A 203 -11.82 -1.26 12.02
CA ASN A 203 -11.90 -1.65 10.62
C ASN A 203 -11.89 -3.16 10.54
N VAL A 204 -13.00 -3.78 10.19
CA VAL A 204 -13.14 -5.23 10.00
C VAL A 204 -13.32 -5.51 8.52
N GLY A 205 -12.43 -6.29 7.92
CA GLY A 205 -12.46 -6.46 6.48
C GLY A 205 -11.90 -7.78 5.98
N VAL A 206 -12.07 -7.99 4.68
CA VAL A 206 -11.55 -9.12 3.92
C VAL A 206 -11.01 -8.62 2.59
N GLY A 207 -9.83 -9.10 2.22
CA GLY A 207 -9.29 -8.99 0.87
C GLY A 207 -9.17 -10.36 0.21
N GLY A 208 -9.24 -10.39 -1.12
CA GLY A 208 -9.05 -11.62 -1.86
C GLY A 208 -9.67 -11.62 -3.25
N ILE A 209 -9.61 -12.80 -3.92
CA ILE A 209 -10.22 -13.04 -5.24
C ILE A 209 -11.38 -14.01 -5.06
N GLY A 210 -12.62 -13.52 -5.16
CA GLY A 210 -13.84 -14.29 -5.00
C GLY A 210 -14.96 -13.46 -4.40
N ASN A 211 -15.90 -14.10 -3.71
CA ASN A 211 -17.04 -13.42 -3.09
C ASN A 211 -16.64 -12.77 -1.75
N ILE A 212 -15.82 -11.71 -1.82
CA ILE A 212 -15.28 -11.01 -0.64
C ILE A 212 -16.37 -10.44 0.26
N LYS A 213 -17.53 -10.04 -0.31
CA LYS A 213 -18.67 -9.53 0.47
C LYS A 213 -19.24 -10.63 1.38
N LYS A 214 -19.50 -11.80 0.82
CA LYS A 214 -19.98 -12.96 1.60
C LYS A 214 -18.96 -13.37 2.65
N TRP A 215 -17.68 -13.43 2.29
CA TRP A 215 -16.62 -13.76 3.24
C TRP A 215 -16.54 -12.78 4.40
N LEU A 216 -16.73 -11.48 4.13
CA LEU A 216 -16.73 -10.46 5.18
C LEU A 216 -17.95 -10.62 6.11
N ASP A 217 -19.15 -10.83 5.55
CA ASP A 217 -20.36 -11.03 6.36
C ASP A 217 -20.23 -12.27 7.27
N ASP A 218 -19.74 -13.40 6.71
CA ASP A 218 -19.51 -14.63 7.46
C ASP A 218 -18.43 -14.44 8.55
N PHE A 219 -17.35 -13.70 8.22
CA PHE A 219 -16.28 -13.39 9.15
C PHE A 219 -16.76 -12.49 10.30
N CYS A 220 -17.51 -11.44 9.99
CA CYS A 220 -18.10 -10.57 11.01
C CYS A 220 -18.97 -11.37 11.99
N LYS A 221 -19.87 -12.22 11.46
CA LYS A 221 -20.73 -13.07 12.30
C LYS A 221 -19.92 -14.03 13.17
N SER A 222 -18.89 -14.68 12.62
CA SER A 222 -18.03 -15.63 13.37
C SER A 222 -17.22 -14.97 14.49
N LYS A 223 -16.97 -13.66 14.40
CA LYS A 223 -16.25 -12.88 15.41
C LYS A 223 -17.18 -12.02 16.29
N GLY A 224 -18.50 -12.25 16.22
CA GLY A 224 -19.50 -11.58 17.09
C GLY A 224 -19.85 -10.14 16.68
N PHE A 225 -19.55 -9.72 15.46
CA PHE A 225 -19.92 -8.39 14.99
C PHE A 225 -21.35 -8.38 14.45
N ASP A 226 -22.19 -7.53 15.02
CA ASP A 226 -23.54 -7.28 14.53
C ASP A 226 -23.50 -6.41 13.27
N LEU A 227 -23.87 -6.99 12.13
CA LEU A 227 -23.86 -6.30 10.84
C LEU A 227 -24.79 -5.07 10.78
N ASN A 228 -25.79 -4.99 11.66
CA ASN A 228 -26.68 -3.82 11.73
C ASN A 228 -25.98 -2.60 12.40
N LYS A 229 -24.92 -2.83 13.16
CA LYS A 229 -24.14 -1.79 13.85
C LYS A 229 -22.96 -1.26 13.05
N LYS A 230 -22.82 -1.67 11.77
CA LYS A 230 -21.78 -1.08 10.90
C LYS A 230 -22.09 0.38 10.59
N ILE A 231 -21.10 1.25 10.79
CA ILE A 231 -21.25 2.71 10.55
C ILE A 231 -20.81 3.13 9.15
N SER A 232 -19.98 2.34 8.47
CA SER A 232 -19.60 2.59 7.07
C SER A 232 -19.12 1.34 6.38
N VAL A 233 -19.13 1.40 5.05
CA VAL A 233 -18.60 0.37 4.16
C VAL A 233 -17.57 1.03 3.24
N ASN A 234 -16.38 0.46 3.17
CA ASN A 234 -15.33 0.91 2.27
C ASN A 234 -14.87 -0.28 1.42
N ALA A 235 -14.71 -0.06 0.13
CA ALA A 235 -14.21 -1.07 -0.79
C ALA A 235 -13.19 -0.46 -1.76
N GLY A 236 -12.29 -1.29 -2.23
CA GLY A 236 -11.25 -0.87 -3.17
C GLY A 236 -10.61 -2.05 -3.89
N ILE A 237 -9.72 -1.71 -4.80
CA ILE A 237 -8.90 -2.66 -5.54
C ILE A 237 -7.42 -2.42 -5.17
N ILE A 238 -6.67 -3.50 -5.16
CA ILE A 238 -5.23 -3.51 -4.84
C ILE A 238 -4.51 -4.11 -6.06
N PRO A 239 -3.42 -3.50 -6.54
CA PRO A 239 -2.61 -4.07 -7.60
C PRO A 239 -2.12 -5.47 -7.25
N LYS A 240 -2.18 -6.38 -8.22
CA LYS A 240 -1.74 -7.76 -8.03
C LYS A 240 -0.63 -8.11 -9.03
N ASN A 241 0.45 -8.64 -8.50
CA ASN A 241 1.51 -9.33 -9.25
C ASN A 241 2.17 -8.55 -10.38
N TYR A 242 2.05 -7.22 -10.41
CA TYR A 242 2.84 -6.45 -11.35
C TYR A 242 3.66 -5.37 -10.63
N ILE A 243 4.91 -5.31 -11.00
CA ILE A 243 5.78 -4.15 -10.81
C ILE A 243 6.18 -3.72 -12.21
N LEU A 244 6.10 -2.46 -12.51
CA LEU A 244 6.50 -1.96 -13.82
C LEU A 244 7.96 -2.30 -14.10
N LYS A 245 8.27 -2.72 -15.34
CA LYS A 245 9.66 -2.92 -15.76
C LYS A 245 10.40 -1.58 -15.87
N ASN A 246 9.67 -0.55 -16.29
CA ASN A 246 10.18 0.81 -16.41
C ASN A 246 9.25 1.77 -15.67
N PHE A 247 9.81 2.59 -14.80
CA PHE A 247 9.10 3.57 -14.00
C PHE A 247 9.14 4.97 -14.59
N VAL A 248 9.99 5.16 -15.62
CA VAL A 248 10.19 6.44 -16.31
C VAL A 248 10.07 6.20 -17.80
N LYS A 249 9.35 7.08 -18.49
CA LYS A 249 9.34 7.14 -19.96
C LYS A 249 9.34 8.59 -20.42
N GLN A 250 10.35 8.97 -21.19
CA GLN A 250 10.61 10.38 -21.51
C GLN A 250 10.75 11.19 -20.21
N SER A 251 9.98 12.27 -20.03
CA SER A 251 9.91 13.01 -18.76
C SER A 251 8.62 12.72 -17.98
N ALA A 252 8.16 11.46 -17.97
CA ALA A 252 7.05 11.01 -17.12
C ALA A 252 7.53 9.95 -16.14
N LEU A 253 7.14 10.07 -14.86
CA LEU A 253 7.42 9.14 -13.78
C LEU A 253 6.13 8.52 -13.28
N ILE A 254 6.16 7.23 -12.89
CA ILE A 254 5.02 6.53 -12.28
C ILE A 254 5.37 6.19 -10.83
N VAL A 255 4.45 6.49 -9.89
CA VAL A 255 4.68 6.36 -8.45
C VAL A 255 3.57 5.56 -7.75
N GLY A 256 3.87 4.97 -6.60
CA GLY A 256 2.91 4.27 -5.75
C GLY A 256 2.27 3.04 -6.41
N ASP A 257 0.98 2.85 -6.16
CA ASP A 257 0.21 1.71 -6.70
C ASP A 257 0.14 1.72 -8.23
N ALA A 258 0.23 2.89 -8.87
CA ALA A 258 0.29 2.99 -10.32
C ALA A 258 1.58 2.35 -10.90
N ALA A 259 2.65 2.29 -10.10
CA ALA A 259 3.88 1.60 -10.43
C ALA A 259 3.89 0.11 -9.98
N GLY A 260 2.83 -0.34 -9.30
CA GLY A 260 2.70 -1.70 -8.79
C GLY A 260 3.51 -1.98 -7.52
N LEU A 261 3.80 -0.96 -6.71
CA LEU A 261 4.70 -1.05 -5.55
C LEU A 261 4.03 -1.54 -4.26
N THR A 262 2.73 -1.85 -4.31
CA THR A 262 2.02 -2.42 -3.16
C THR A 262 2.68 -3.73 -2.73
N ASN A 263 2.95 -3.89 -1.43
CA ASN A 263 3.49 -5.13 -0.89
C ASN A 263 2.59 -6.32 -1.28
N PRO A 264 3.11 -7.35 -1.94
CA PRO A 264 2.28 -8.43 -2.46
C PRO A 264 1.81 -9.42 -1.37
N ILE A 265 2.47 -9.47 -0.19
CA ILE A 265 2.10 -10.35 0.93
C ILE A 265 1.04 -9.67 1.80
N PHE A 266 1.35 -8.52 2.40
CA PHE A 266 0.48 -7.83 3.36
C PHE A 266 -0.44 -6.79 2.72
N LYS A 267 -0.36 -6.58 1.41
CA LYS A 267 -1.19 -5.62 0.67
C LYS A 267 -1.07 -4.16 1.17
N GLY A 268 -0.01 -3.84 1.90
CA GLY A 268 0.31 -2.49 2.34
C GLY A 268 0.89 -1.65 1.18
N GLY A 269 0.40 -0.43 0.99
CA GLY A 269 0.84 0.45 -0.10
C GLY A 269 1.16 1.88 0.32
N ILE A 270 0.81 2.30 1.54
CA ILE A 270 1.00 3.71 1.96
C ILE A 270 2.47 4.09 1.99
N TYR A 271 3.32 3.26 2.62
CA TYR A 271 4.75 3.55 2.68
C TYR A 271 5.40 3.52 1.29
N ALA A 272 5.08 2.53 0.45
CA ALA A 272 5.56 2.48 -0.92
C ALA A 272 5.18 3.74 -1.73
N ALA A 273 3.95 4.24 -1.52
CA ALA A 273 3.48 5.47 -2.13
C ALA A 273 4.27 6.69 -1.66
N LEU A 274 4.49 6.82 -0.35
CA LEU A 274 5.28 7.91 0.23
C LEU A 274 6.75 7.85 -0.21
N PHE A 275 7.35 6.67 -0.19
CA PHE A 275 8.74 6.45 -0.59
C PHE A 275 8.96 6.83 -2.07
N SER A 276 8.15 6.26 -2.96
CA SER A 276 8.28 6.52 -4.40
C SER A 276 7.92 7.97 -4.75
N GLY A 277 6.91 8.56 -4.08
CA GLY A 277 6.57 9.97 -4.26
C GLY A 277 7.68 10.91 -3.80
N LYS A 278 8.31 10.59 -2.66
CA LYS A 278 9.46 11.34 -2.15
C LYS A 278 10.65 11.25 -3.12
N LEU A 279 11.00 10.04 -3.52
CA LEU A 279 12.10 9.80 -4.46
C LEU A 279 11.87 10.50 -5.80
N ALA A 280 10.64 10.46 -6.32
CA ALA A 280 10.28 11.17 -7.55
C ALA A 280 10.43 12.69 -7.39
N GLY A 281 9.90 13.27 -6.30
CA GLY A 281 10.04 14.69 -6.02
C GLY A 281 11.51 15.14 -5.93
N GLU A 282 12.33 14.41 -5.16
CA GLU A 282 13.77 14.69 -5.00
C GLU A 282 14.53 14.58 -6.34
N THR A 283 14.22 13.57 -7.16
CA THR A 283 14.88 13.39 -8.47
C THR A 283 14.45 14.45 -9.48
N ILE A 284 13.17 14.86 -9.46
CA ILE A 284 12.66 15.94 -10.33
C ILE A 284 13.35 17.27 -9.95
N CYS A 285 13.46 17.58 -8.65
CA CYS A 285 14.22 18.79 -8.22
C CYS A 285 15.64 18.78 -8.78
N LYS A 286 16.34 17.66 -8.64
CA LYS A 286 17.71 17.51 -9.17
C LYS A 286 17.74 17.72 -10.69
N ALA A 287 16.78 17.17 -11.44
CA ALA A 287 16.73 17.31 -12.89
C ALA A 287 16.54 18.77 -13.34
N PHE A 288 15.73 19.55 -12.61
CA PHE A 288 15.58 20.99 -12.87
C PHE A 288 16.82 21.79 -12.44
N GLU A 289 17.39 21.51 -11.28
CA GLU A 289 18.58 22.19 -10.76
C GLU A 289 19.77 22.09 -11.74
N PHE A 290 19.94 20.93 -12.39
CA PHE A 290 20.99 20.71 -13.38
C PHE A 290 20.55 20.95 -14.83
N ASN A 291 19.29 21.33 -15.05
CA ASN A 291 18.67 21.47 -16.38
C ASN A 291 18.88 20.21 -17.27
N ASP A 292 18.85 19.03 -16.64
CA ASP A 292 19.09 17.74 -17.28
C ASP A 292 18.00 16.71 -16.92
N PHE A 293 17.04 16.52 -17.81
CA PHE A 293 15.97 15.55 -17.62
C PHE A 293 16.41 14.09 -17.82
N SER A 294 17.63 13.83 -18.27
CA SER A 294 18.18 12.48 -18.31
C SER A 294 18.37 11.90 -16.89
N LEU A 295 18.56 12.78 -15.88
CA LEU A 295 18.66 12.43 -14.45
C LEU A 295 17.39 11.78 -13.89
N LEU A 296 16.24 11.92 -14.57
CA LEU A 296 15.02 11.22 -14.15
C LEU A 296 15.18 9.70 -14.16
N LYS A 297 16.15 9.15 -14.87
CA LYS A 297 16.50 7.73 -14.84
C LYS A 297 16.96 7.27 -13.46
N GLU A 298 17.61 8.14 -12.68
CA GLU A 298 18.03 7.81 -11.31
C GLU A 298 16.86 7.39 -10.42
N TYR A 299 15.66 7.95 -10.64
CA TYR A 299 14.45 7.51 -9.96
C TYR A 299 14.19 6.02 -10.21
N ALA A 300 14.23 5.61 -11.47
CA ALA A 300 13.98 4.22 -11.86
C ALA A 300 15.03 3.27 -11.27
N ASP A 301 16.31 3.67 -11.28
CA ASP A 301 17.42 2.85 -10.79
C ASP A 301 17.36 2.70 -9.27
N LYS A 302 17.15 3.80 -8.53
CA LYS A 302 17.00 3.77 -7.07
C LYS A 302 15.77 2.97 -6.65
N LEU A 303 14.65 3.09 -7.37
CA LEU A 303 13.43 2.36 -7.07
C LEU A 303 13.61 0.87 -7.35
N ARG A 304 14.25 0.50 -8.45
CA ARG A 304 14.54 -0.90 -8.83
C ARG A 304 15.43 -1.61 -7.82
N ASN A 305 16.39 -0.88 -7.25
CA ASN A 305 17.30 -1.38 -6.20
C ASN A 305 16.70 -1.30 -4.78
N SER A 306 15.48 -0.82 -4.64
CA SER A 306 14.81 -0.73 -3.34
C SER A 306 14.20 -2.07 -2.90
N PRO A 307 13.93 -2.25 -1.61
CA PRO A 307 13.25 -3.43 -1.10
C PRO A 307 11.89 -3.70 -1.76
N PHE A 308 11.19 -2.67 -2.25
CA PHE A 308 9.87 -2.80 -2.89
C PHE A 308 9.92 -3.62 -4.19
N CYS A 309 11.02 -3.58 -4.91
CA CYS A 309 11.19 -4.28 -6.19
C CYS A 309 11.92 -5.62 -6.08
N ASN A 310 12.22 -6.08 -4.85
CA ASN A 310 12.91 -7.36 -4.66
C ASN A 310 12.03 -8.54 -5.09
N PRO A 311 12.50 -9.42 -6.00
CA PRO A 311 11.70 -10.52 -6.54
C PRO A 311 11.28 -11.55 -5.49
N ILE A 312 11.95 -11.63 -4.34
CA ILE A 312 11.57 -12.52 -3.25
C ILE A 312 10.18 -12.21 -2.73
N LEU A 313 9.75 -10.95 -2.73
CA LEU A 313 8.41 -10.55 -2.28
C LEU A 313 7.31 -11.20 -3.13
N LYS A 314 7.47 -11.18 -4.45
CA LYS A 314 6.52 -11.82 -5.37
C LYS A 314 6.52 -13.34 -5.18
N LYS A 315 7.70 -13.97 -5.18
CA LYS A 315 7.83 -15.41 -5.00
C LYS A 315 7.25 -15.88 -3.67
N ALA A 316 7.58 -15.19 -2.58
CA ALA A 316 7.04 -15.50 -1.26
C ALA A 316 5.52 -15.34 -1.20
N SER A 317 4.96 -14.29 -1.85
CA SER A 317 3.51 -14.10 -1.94
C SER A 317 2.81 -15.22 -2.69
N GLU A 318 3.35 -15.66 -3.81
CA GLU A 318 2.79 -16.77 -4.60
C GLU A 318 2.75 -18.07 -3.78
N ILE A 319 3.84 -18.39 -3.07
CA ILE A 319 3.91 -19.56 -2.19
C ILE A 319 2.94 -19.40 -1.01
N PHE A 320 2.98 -18.27 -0.31
CA PHE A 320 2.16 -18.00 0.87
C PHE A 320 0.66 -18.18 0.59
N TYR A 321 0.19 -17.63 -0.53
CA TYR A 321 -1.21 -17.75 -0.92
C TYR A 321 -1.58 -19.06 -1.61
N SER A 322 -0.63 -19.96 -1.86
CA SER A 322 -0.88 -21.34 -2.29
C SER A 322 -1.10 -22.30 -1.12
N PHE A 323 -0.76 -21.90 0.12
CA PHE A 323 -0.89 -22.74 1.29
C PHE A 323 -2.34 -23.12 1.56
N LYS A 324 -2.55 -24.41 1.83
CA LYS A 324 -3.80 -24.95 2.37
C LYS A 324 -3.90 -24.65 3.88
N ASN A 325 -5.07 -24.85 4.46
CA ASN A 325 -5.27 -24.63 5.89
C ASN A 325 -4.32 -25.46 6.78
N GLU A 326 -4.00 -26.69 6.39
CA GLU A 326 -3.04 -27.51 7.13
C GLU A 326 -1.63 -26.91 7.18
N GLU A 327 -1.16 -26.31 6.07
CA GLU A 327 0.15 -25.66 5.99
C GLU A 327 0.15 -24.34 6.77
N LEU A 328 -0.96 -23.60 6.74
CA LEU A 328 -1.14 -22.42 7.57
C LEU A 328 -1.15 -22.78 9.07
N ASN A 329 -1.87 -23.84 9.47
CA ASN A 329 -1.89 -24.34 10.85
C ASN A 329 -0.50 -24.82 11.29
N PHE A 330 0.24 -25.50 10.39
CA PHE A 330 1.61 -25.87 10.67
C PHE A 330 2.51 -24.64 10.88
N THR A 331 2.32 -23.58 10.11
CA THR A 331 3.02 -22.30 10.34
C THR A 331 2.68 -21.74 11.73
N GLY A 332 1.41 -21.73 12.11
CA GLY A 332 0.96 -21.36 13.46
C GLY A 332 1.62 -22.19 14.55
N TYR A 333 1.72 -23.52 14.36
CA TYR A 333 2.39 -24.43 15.28
C TYR A 333 3.90 -24.13 15.39
N VAL A 334 4.57 -23.86 14.27
CA VAL A 334 6.02 -23.55 14.26
C VAL A 334 6.32 -22.30 15.05
N TYR A 335 5.54 -21.22 14.87
CA TYR A 335 5.77 -19.93 15.54
C TYR A 335 4.99 -19.73 16.84
N SER A 336 4.06 -20.61 17.14
CA SER A 336 3.17 -20.71 18.31
C SER A 336 3.37 -19.65 19.41
N GLN A 337 2.45 -18.69 19.49
CA GLN A 337 2.37 -17.63 20.50
C GLN A 337 3.64 -16.76 20.67
N ASN A 338 4.66 -16.94 19.83
CA ASN A 338 5.91 -16.22 19.87
C ASN A 338 6.00 -15.10 18.81
N ASN A 339 6.98 -14.21 19.00
CA ASN A 339 7.45 -13.39 17.91
C ASN A 339 8.15 -14.30 16.89
N TRP A 340 7.62 -14.38 15.67
CA TRP A 340 8.16 -15.22 14.62
C TRP A 340 9.67 -15.02 14.34
N LYS A 341 10.22 -13.83 14.63
CA LYS A 341 11.65 -13.52 14.52
C LYS A 341 12.51 -14.18 15.60
N LYS A 342 11.92 -14.47 16.74
CA LYS A 342 12.65 -15.03 17.88
C LYS A 342 12.74 -16.55 17.86
N VAL A 343 11.96 -17.22 17.00
CA VAL A 343 12.00 -18.66 16.85
C VAL A 343 13.26 -19.03 16.09
N SER A 344 14.15 -19.78 16.72
CA SER A 344 15.42 -20.18 16.16
C SER A 344 15.26 -21.21 15.03
N TYR A 345 16.25 -21.30 14.13
CA TYR A 345 16.24 -22.31 13.08
C TYR A 345 16.25 -23.74 13.63
N PHE A 346 16.89 -23.95 14.77
CA PHE A 346 16.91 -25.23 15.46
C PHE A 346 15.51 -25.61 15.97
N GLU A 347 14.79 -24.71 16.60
CA GLU A 347 13.40 -24.92 17.03
C GLU A 347 12.49 -25.21 15.83
N ILE A 348 12.64 -24.48 14.73
CA ILE A 348 11.92 -24.75 13.47
C ILE A 348 12.21 -26.17 13.01
N PHE A 349 13.47 -26.58 12.97
CA PHE A 349 13.89 -27.92 12.56
C PHE A 349 13.27 -29.01 13.44
N LEU A 350 13.29 -28.85 14.76
CA LEU A 350 12.66 -29.79 15.71
C LEU A 350 11.15 -29.93 15.46
N LYS A 351 10.46 -28.81 15.16
CA LYS A 351 9.03 -28.82 14.79
C LYS A 351 8.76 -29.59 13.50
N PHE A 352 9.68 -29.52 12.54
CA PHE A 352 9.59 -30.31 11.32
C PHE A 352 9.82 -31.81 11.59
N LEU A 353 10.77 -32.17 12.45
CA LEU A 353 11.00 -33.56 12.86
C LEU A 353 9.74 -34.18 13.48
N SER A 354 8.99 -33.41 14.27
CA SER A 354 7.73 -33.86 14.88
C SER A 354 6.58 -34.05 13.86
N LYS A 355 6.68 -33.47 12.67
CA LYS A 355 5.66 -33.56 11.61
C LYS A 355 6.29 -33.76 10.23
N PRO A 356 6.86 -34.94 9.94
CA PRO A 356 7.70 -35.18 8.76
C PRO A 356 6.99 -34.95 7.42
N LYS A 357 5.65 -35.02 7.37
CA LYS A 357 4.87 -34.74 6.16
C LYS A 357 5.11 -33.32 5.60
N PHE A 358 5.60 -32.39 6.42
CA PHE A 358 5.88 -31.01 6.00
C PHE A 358 7.34 -30.78 5.55
N PHE A 359 8.23 -31.78 5.61
CA PHE A 359 9.62 -31.62 5.17
C PHE A 359 9.74 -31.08 3.74
N LEU A 360 8.89 -31.55 2.83
CA LEU A 360 8.85 -31.07 1.45
C LEU A 360 8.49 -29.57 1.32
N LYS A 361 7.94 -28.99 2.38
CA LYS A 361 7.57 -27.56 2.46
C LYS A 361 8.62 -26.67 3.13
N LEU A 362 9.73 -27.24 3.57
CA LEU A 362 10.79 -26.49 4.28
C LEU A 362 11.31 -25.31 3.44
N ARG A 363 11.59 -25.55 2.15
CA ARG A 363 12.04 -24.53 1.21
C ARG A 363 10.99 -23.44 0.99
N ASP A 364 9.72 -23.82 0.91
CA ASP A 364 8.60 -22.91 0.72
C ASP A 364 8.44 -22.00 1.94
N LEU A 365 8.44 -22.59 3.14
CA LEU A 365 8.34 -21.85 4.40
C LEU A 365 9.54 -20.92 4.62
N TRP A 366 10.74 -21.35 4.24
CA TRP A 366 11.93 -20.50 4.23
C TRP A 366 11.79 -19.30 3.30
N THR A 367 11.31 -19.52 2.08
CA THR A 367 11.09 -18.44 1.11
C THR A 367 10.04 -17.46 1.63
N VAL A 368 8.94 -17.96 2.21
CA VAL A 368 7.88 -17.14 2.83
C VAL A 368 8.44 -16.35 4.00
N LYS A 369 9.21 -16.96 4.89
CA LYS A 369 9.86 -16.28 6.02
C LYS A 369 10.70 -15.10 5.55
N ASN A 370 11.60 -15.30 4.59
CA ASN A 370 12.44 -14.25 4.04
C ASN A 370 11.61 -13.12 3.38
N GLY A 371 10.53 -13.48 2.69
CA GLY A 371 9.61 -12.51 2.11
C GLY A 371 8.87 -11.69 3.16
N ILE A 372 8.46 -12.30 4.27
CA ILE A 372 7.82 -11.60 5.39
C ILE A 372 8.82 -10.66 6.07
N GLU A 373 10.07 -11.08 6.31
CA GLU A 373 11.13 -10.22 6.86
C GLU A 373 11.37 -8.98 6.00
N LEU A 374 11.45 -9.16 4.70
CA LEU A 374 11.59 -8.05 3.77
C LEU A 374 10.34 -7.17 3.72
N SER A 375 9.16 -7.77 3.85
CA SER A 375 7.88 -7.05 3.84
C SER A 375 7.79 -6.01 4.97
N GLU A 376 8.37 -6.27 6.14
CA GLU A 376 8.38 -5.30 7.23
C GLU A 376 9.14 -4.01 6.89
N LYS A 377 10.04 -4.06 5.90
CA LYS A 377 10.74 -2.89 5.36
C LYS A 377 9.98 -2.20 4.23
N THR A 378 8.80 -2.67 3.88
CA THR A 378 8.00 -2.16 2.74
C THR A 378 6.55 -1.82 3.09
N ILE A 379 6.12 -2.01 4.35
CA ILE A 379 4.76 -1.71 4.83
C ILE A 379 4.70 -0.55 5.82
#